data_19fdc7a9a23003fbafc917349fc15445
#
_entry.id   19fdc7a9a23003fbafc917349fc15445
#
_cell.length_a   1.000
_cell.length_b   1.000
_cell.length_c   1.000
_cell.angle_alpha   90.00
_cell.angle_beta   90.00
_cell.angle_gamma   90.00
#
_symmetry.space_group_name_H-M   'P 1'
#
loop_
_entity.id
_entity.type
_entity.pdbx_description
1 polymer ?
#
loop_
_entity_poly.entity_id
_entity_poly.type
_entity_poly.pdbx_seq_one_letter_code
_entity_poly.pdbx_strand_id
1 'polypeptide(L)'
;MTHLNEQAKGVYIISATPFLDNGAIDFNSIDGLIEFYLEKNVSGITILGMMGEAVKMSAQEAQAVMRHMIKRVSGRVPVVVGVSDPGLSNLVTLSKSSMDAGAAGVMITPVGGLKTDEHIYAYFAQTITALGNDIPVCYQDYPQATGVHISPDCFNRLVRDFDTMVMFKHEDCPGLGKLSRLRQAVIDDETLRRVSILAGNGGLYIPEELARGADGAMTGFAYPEMLVSVVDDYAKGNLSKAQDLFDIYLPLVRYEQQPGYGLAVRKEILRRRGALAHAATRAPGPKLSKTDHDELSGLLQRLEDRLKV
;
A
#
# COMPACT_ATOMS: atom_id res chain seq x y z
N MET A 1 -20.93 -4.61 3.30
CA MET A 1 -19.60 -4.36 2.70
C MET A 1 -18.76 -5.61 2.85
N THR A 2 -17.91 -5.93 1.89
CA THR A 2 -17.06 -7.12 1.98
C THR A 2 -15.85 -6.80 2.84
N HIS A 3 -15.68 -7.53 3.95
CA HIS A 3 -14.49 -7.42 4.78
C HIS A 3 -13.26 -7.97 4.03
N LEU A 4 -12.10 -7.43 4.36
CA LEU A 4 -10.82 -7.95 3.91
C LEU A 4 -10.67 -9.41 4.39
N ASN A 5 -10.16 -10.27 3.53
CA ASN A 5 -9.96 -11.68 3.85
C ASN A 5 -8.72 -12.24 3.11
N GLU A 6 -8.43 -13.50 3.34
CA GLU A 6 -7.27 -14.20 2.80
C GLU A 6 -7.29 -14.38 1.28
N GLN A 7 -8.44 -14.18 0.64
CA GLN A 7 -8.62 -14.32 -0.82
C GLN A 7 -8.41 -12.99 -1.56
N ALA A 8 -8.13 -11.91 -0.85
CA ALA A 8 -7.87 -10.61 -1.46
C ALA A 8 -6.73 -10.70 -2.47
N LYS A 9 -6.95 -10.19 -3.68
CA LYS A 9 -6.00 -10.24 -4.80
C LYS A 9 -6.15 -9.03 -5.69
N GLY A 10 -5.21 -8.86 -6.62
CA GLY A 10 -5.23 -7.72 -7.54
C GLY A 10 -4.48 -6.51 -6.97
N VAL A 11 -4.88 -5.31 -7.34
CA VAL A 11 -4.17 -4.08 -6.98
C VAL A 11 -4.96 -3.27 -5.96
N TYR A 12 -4.41 -3.17 -4.76
CA TYR A 12 -4.85 -2.26 -3.70
C TYR A 12 -3.96 -1.01 -3.74
N ILE A 13 -4.40 0.02 -4.46
CA ILE A 13 -3.57 1.21 -4.64
C ILE A 13 -3.40 1.98 -3.33
N ILE A 14 -2.16 2.35 -2.99
CA ILE A 14 -1.89 3.23 -1.86
C ILE A 14 -2.16 4.67 -2.30
N SER A 15 -3.21 5.26 -1.76
CA SER A 15 -3.60 6.63 -2.08
C SER A 15 -2.68 7.64 -1.41
N ALA A 16 -2.27 8.65 -2.18
CA ALA A 16 -1.77 9.89 -1.61
C ALA A 16 -2.92 10.67 -0.93
N THR A 17 -2.59 11.53 0.01
CA THR A 17 -3.51 12.56 0.51
C THR A 17 -3.20 13.87 -0.22
N PRO A 18 -4.14 14.41 -0.99
CA PRO A 18 -3.98 15.70 -1.64
C PRO A 18 -3.94 16.85 -0.62
N PHE A 19 -2.98 17.76 -0.82
CA PHE A 19 -2.90 18.99 -0.04
C PHE A 19 -2.85 20.20 -0.97
N LEU A 20 -3.40 21.32 -0.51
CA LEU A 20 -3.18 22.64 -1.08
C LEU A 20 -1.74 23.11 -0.79
N ASP A 21 -1.26 24.11 -1.50
CA ASP A 21 0.09 24.65 -1.32
C ASP A 21 0.36 25.22 0.08
N ASN A 22 -0.70 25.62 0.79
CA ASN A 22 -0.65 26.07 2.20
C ASN A 22 -0.66 24.90 3.22
N GLY A 23 -0.71 23.64 2.76
CA GLY A 23 -0.74 22.46 3.60
C GLY A 23 -2.12 22.02 4.11
N ALA A 24 -3.20 22.73 3.76
CA ALA A 24 -4.54 22.27 4.07
C ALA A 24 -4.93 21.05 3.20
N ILE A 25 -5.83 20.19 3.69
CA ILE A 25 -6.33 19.04 2.94
C ILE A 25 -7.20 19.54 1.77
N ASP A 26 -6.92 19.02 0.58
CA ASP A 26 -7.70 19.30 -0.62
C ASP A 26 -8.75 18.19 -0.86
N PHE A 27 -9.91 18.35 -0.25
CA PHE A 27 -11.00 17.39 -0.39
C PHE A 27 -11.55 17.27 -1.81
N ASN A 28 -11.48 18.32 -2.62
CA ASN A 28 -11.92 18.28 -4.01
C ASN A 28 -11.00 17.39 -4.85
N SER A 29 -9.68 17.50 -4.66
CA SER A 29 -8.72 16.61 -5.31
C SER A 29 -8.81 15.17 -4.78
N ILE A 30 -9.22 14.95 -3.52
CA ILE A 30 -9.51 13.59 -3.03
C ILE A 30 -10.60 12.94 -3.87
N ASP A 31 -11.69 13.65 -4.15
CA ASP A 31 -12.78 13.10 -4.97
C ASP A 31 -12.33 12.74 -6.38
N GLY A 32 -11.55 13.60 -7.03
CA GLY A 32 -10.98 13.34 -8.35
C GLY A 32 -10.00 12.17 -8.35
N LEU A 33 -9.15 12.07 -7.33
CA LEU A 33 -8.18 10.99 -7.20
C LEU A 33 -8.85 9.62 -7.01
N ILE A 34 -9.94 9.56 -6.23
CA ILE A 34 -10.70 8.31 -6.07
C ILE A 34 -11.31 7.88 -7.40
N GLU A 35 -11.95 8.77 -8.14
CA GLU A 35 -12.50 8.42 -9.45
C GLU A 35 -11.40 7.99 -10.41
N PHE A 36 -10.27 8.69 -10.43
CA PHE A 36 -9.11 8.30 -11.22
C PHE A 36 -8.66 6.87 -10.93
N TYR A 37 -8.57 6.45 -9.66
CA TYR A 37 -8.19 5.08 -9.32
C TYR A 37 -9.24 4.05 -9.75
N LEU A 38 -10.50 4.35 -9.56
CA LEU A 38 -11.60 3.46 -9.94
C LEU A 38 -11.71 3.27 -11.45
N GLU A 39 -11.47 4.33 -12.23
CA GLU A 39 -11.38 4.26 -13.70
C GLU A 39 -10.21 3.38 -14.19
N LYS A 40 -9.18 3.20 -13.37
CA LYS A 40 -8.05 2.30 -13.66
C LYS A 40 -8.26 0.87 -13.16
N ASN A 41 -9.49 0.53 -12.75
CA ASN A 41 -9.90 -0.81 -12.33
C ASN A 41 -9.08 -1.40 -11.16
N VAL A 42 -8.68 -0.57 -10.19
CA VAL A 42 -8.02 -1.07 -8.98
C VAL A 42 -8.96 -1.97 -8.19
N SER A 43 -8.42 -3.03 -7.59
CA SER A 43 -9.18 -4.00 -6.80
C SER A 43 -9.51 -3.51 -5.39
N GLY A 44 -8.81 -2.50 -4.91
CA GLY A 44 -9.02 -1.87 -3.61
C GLY A 44 -8.22 -0.57 -3.48
N ILE A 45 -8.49 0.19 -2.44
CA ILE A 45 -7.78 1.43 -2.12
C ILE A 45 -7.29 1.34 -0.68
N THR A 46 -6.00 1.63 -0.46
CA THR A 46 -5.42 1.73 0.89
C THR A 46 -5.13 3.21 1.18
N ILE A 47 -5.62 3.70 2.29
CA ILE A 47 -5.53 5.11 2.70
C ILE A 47 -4.79 5.26 4.02
N LEU A 48 -4.36 6.46 4.36
CA LEU A 48 -3.64 6.78 5.61
C LEU A 48 -2.39 5.93 5.85
N GLY A 49 -1.77 5.40 4.78
CA GLY A 49 -0.44 4.81 4.85
C GLY A 49 0.66 5.89 4.85
N MET A 50 1.91 5.46 4.74
CA MET A 50 3.08 6.38 4.66
C MET A 50 2.97 7.33 3.46
N MET A 51 2.53 6.83 2.30
CA MET A 51 2.29 7.64 1.10
C MET A 51 1.09 8.57 1.25
N GLY A 52 0.17 8.28 2.15
CA GLY A 52 -0.93 9.16 2.56
C GLY A 52 -0.51 10.25 3.54
N GLU A 53 0.77 10.30 3.93
CA GLU A 53 1.34 11.26 4.88
C GLU A 53 0.59 11.29 6.24
N ALA A 54 0.04 10.15 6.67
CA ALA A 54 -0.77 10.04 7.88
C ALA A 54 -0.09 10.61 9.14
N VAL A 55 1.23 10.37 9.27
CA VAL A 55 2.04 10.86 10.41
C VAL A 55 2.18 12.39 10.45
N LYS A 56 1.76 13.10 9.40
CA LYS A 56 1.80 14.56 9.31
C LYS A 56 0.41 15.20 9.52
N MET A 57 -0.58 14.39 9.83
CA MET A 57 -1.96 14.84 10.10
C MET A 57 -2.26 14.76 11.59
N SER A 58 -3.09 15.66 12.07
CA SER A 58 -3.71 15.50 13.39
C SER A 58 -4.70 14.33 13.37
N ALA A 59 -5.06 13.80 14.53
CA ALA A 59 -6.06 12.74 14.63
C ALA A 59 -7.41 13.15 14.01
N GLN A 60 -7.80 14.43 14.16
CA GLN A 60 -9.03 14.97 13.57
C GLN A 60 -8.95 15.00 12.04
N GLU A 61 -7.81 15.43 11.47
CA GLU A 61 -7.61 15.43 10.03
C GLU A 61 -7.60 14.01 9.46
N ALA A 62 -6.89 13.08 10.11
CA ALA A 62 -6.86 11.68 9.69
C ALA A 62 -8.27 11.06 9.67
N GLN A 63 -9.10 11.32 10.70
CA GLN A 63 -10.48 10.88 10.73
C GLN A 63 -11.33 11.54 9.65
N ALA A 64 -11.16 12.84 9.39
CA ALA A 64 -11.90 13.55 8.35
C ALA A 64 -11.58 13.00 6.96
N VAL A 65 -10.29 12.82 6.64
CA VAL A 65 -9.82 12.19 5.38
C VAL A 65 -10.36 10.78 5.24
N MET A 66 -10.23 9.95 6.26
CA MET A 66 -10.71 8.57 6.25
C MET A 66 -12.22 8.50 5.94
N ARG A 67 -13.04 9.24 6.68
CA ARG A 67 -14.49 9.25 6.47
C ARG A 67 -14.88 9.78 5.09
N HIS A 68 -14.21 10.83 4.62
CA HIS A 68 -14.46 11.39 3.30
C HIS A 68 -14.14 10.41 2.18
N MET A 69 -12.96 9.78 2.23
CA MET A 69 -12.52 8.82 1.21
C MET A 69 -13.42 7.57 1.19
N ILE A 70 -13.74 6.99 2.36
CA ILE A 70 -14.64 5.83 2.44
C ILE A 70 -16.03 6.18 1.88
N LYS A 71 -16.58 7.33 2.27
CA LYS A 71 -17.87 7.82 1.75
C LYS A 71 -17.81 8.00 0.23
N ARG A 72 -16.72 8.56 -0.32
CA ARG A 72 -16.56 8.79 -1.76
C ARG A 72 -16.42 7.48 -2.53
N VAL A 73 -15.66 6.52 -2.02
CA VAL A 73 -15.56 5.18 -2.61
C VAL A 73 -16.93 4.48 -2.64
N SER A 74 -17.75 4.69 -1.62
CA SER A 74 -19.14 4.21 -1.55
C SER A 74 -19.28 2.71 -1.80
N GLY A 75 -18.36 1.89 -1.29
CA GLY A 75 -18.40 0.43 -1.40
C GLY A 75 -18.10 -0.15 -2.79
N ARG A 76 -17.70 0.69 -3.76
CA ARG A 76 -17.34 0.23 -5.12
C ARG A 76 -16.14 -0.72 -5.13
N VAL A 77 -15.19 -0.50 -4.22
CA VAL A 77 -14.06 -1.38 -3.93
C VAL A 77 -13.78 -1.38 -2.42
N PRO A 78 -13.13 -2.40 -1.86
CA PRO A 78 -12.72 -2.41 -0.46
C PRO A 78 -11.72 -1.27 -0.16
N VAL A 79 -11.88 -0.63 1.00
CA VAL A 79 -10.95 0.37 1.52
C VAL A 79 -10.24 -0.19 2.74
N VAL A 80 -8.91 -0.23 2.70
CA VAL A 80 -8.03 -0.60 3.83
C VAL A 80 -7.45 0.67 4.44
N VAL A 81 -7.51 0.80 5.76
CA VAL A 81 -7.05 2.01 6.45
C VAL A 81 -5.77 1.74 7.22
N GLY A 82 -4.72 2.52 6.95
CA GLY A 82 -3.52 2.54 7.78
C GLY A 82 -3.83 3.19 9.14
N VAL A 83 -3.61 2.43 10.22
CA VAL A 83 -3.98 2.87 11.58
C VAL A 83 -2.81 2.87 12.55
N SER A 84 -1.60 2.68 12.05
CA SER A 84 -0.39 2.59 12.88
C SER A 84 -0.18 3.85 13.71
N ASP A 85 -0.08 3.68 15.01
CA ASP A 85 0.20 4.74 15.98
C ASP A 85 0.99 4.13 17.16
N PRO A 86 2.01 4.82 17.71
CA PRO A 86 2.72 4.33 18.88
C PRO A 86 1.83 4.16 20.11
N GLY A 87 0.76 4.94 20.22
CA GLY A 87 -0.24 4.87 21.27
C GLY A 87 -1.35 3.88 20.94
N LEU A 88 -1.39 2.72 21.61
CA LEU A 88 -2.38 1.68 21.35
C LEU A 88 -3.83 2.21 21.36
N SER A 89 -4.17 3.13 22.26
CA SER A 89 -5.52 3.70 22.33
C SER A 89 -5.89 4.50 21.07
N ASN A 90 -4.93 5.23 20.48
CA ASN A 90 -5.13 5.96 19.22
C ASN A 90 -5.34 4.99 18.06
N LEU A 91 -4.50 3.94 17.97
CA LEU A 91 -4.63 2.89 16.98
C LEU A 91 -6.01 2.22 17.06
N VAL A 92 -6.45 1.81 18.23
CA VAL A 92 -7.77 1.18 18.45
C VAL A 92 -8.90 2.13 18.10
N THR A 93 -8.82 3.40 18.49
CA THR A 93 -9.85 4.41 18.21
C THR A 93 -9.99 4.64 16.71
N LEU A 94 -8.89 4.81 15.98
CA LEU A 94 -8.93 4.99 14.53
C LEU A 94 -9.42 3.72 13.82
N SER A 95 -9.00 2.53 14.28
CA SER A 95 -9.45 1.25 13.72
C SER A 95 -10.96 1.08 13.81
N LYS A 96 -11.52 1.22 15.01
CA LYS A 96 -12.98 1.09 15.23
C LYS A 96 -13.75 2.14 14.44
N SER A 97 -13.31 3.41 14.47
CA SER A 97 -13.93 4.48 13.68
C SER A 97 -13.86 4.23 12.17
N SER A 98 -12.82 3.57 11.69
CA SER A 98 -12.69 3.18 10.27
C SER A 98 -13.68 2.09 9.89
N MET A 99 -13.80 1.05 10.72
CA MET A 99 -14.77 -0.03 10.49
C MET A 99 -16.20 0.50 10.55
N ASP A 100 -16.53 1.36 11.52
CA ASP A 100 -17.83 2.02 11.63
C ASP A 100 -18.17 2.88 10.39
N ALA A 101 -17.14 3.49 9.77
CA ALA A 101 -17.29 4.25 8.54
C ALA A 101 -17.42 3.37 7.29
N GLY A 102 -17.15 2.06 7.40
CA GLY A 102 -17.25 1.10 6.31
C GLY A 102 -15.92 0.71 5.66
N ALA A 103 -14.82 0.76 6.39
CA ALA A 103 -13.57 0.14 5.94
C ALA A 103 -13.72 -1.38 5.81
N ALA A 104 -12.93 -1.98 4.92
CA ALA A 104 -12.88 -3.43 4.77
C ALA A 104 -11.94 -4.08 5.79
N GLY A 105 -10.97 -3.35 6.31
CA GLY A 105 -9.98 -3.78 7.29
C GLY A 105 -8.94 -2.70 7.54
N VAL A 106 -7.98 -3.01 8.40
CA VAL A 106 -6.92 -2.07 8.79
C VAL A 106 -5.54 -2.61 8.45
N MET A 107 -4.60 -1.69 8.18
CA MET A 107 -3.20 -2.02 7.95
C MET A 107 -2.36 -1.49 9.11
N ILE A 108 -1.53 -2.36 9.68
CA ILE A 108 -0.70 -2.05 10.84
C ILE A 108 0.76 -2.34 10.52
N THR A 109 1.59 -1.33 10.72
CA THR A 109 3.05 -1.42 10.70
C THR A 109 3.55 -1.59 12.14
N PRO A 110 4.55 -2.43 12.41
CA PRO A 110 5.14 -2.51 13.75
C PRO A 110 5.76 -1.18 14.15
N VAL A 111 5.67 -0.85 15.43
CA VAL A 111 6.39 0.31 15.96
C VAL A 111 7.90 0.05 15.94
N GLY A 112 8.68 1.11 15.71
CA GLY A 112 10.15 1.00 15.73
C GLY A 112 10.68 0.49 17.07
N GLY A 113 11.86 -0.17 17.05
CA GLY A 113 12.54 -0.62 18.25
C GLY A 113 12.25 -2.06 18.69
N LEU A 114 11.33 -2.77 18.05
CA LEU A 114 11.13 -4.20 18.28
C LEU A 114 12.32 -4.97 17.67
N LYS A 115 13.08 -5.70 18.50
CA LYS A 115 14.37 -6.29 18.11
C LYS A 115 14.32 -7.80 17.87
N THR A 116 13.32 -8.48 18.41
CA THR A 116 13.20 -9.95 18.34
C THR A 116 11.79 -10.33 17.89
N ASP A 117 11.65 -11.51 17.34
CA ASP A 117 10.35 -12.08 16.97
C ASP A 117 9.38 -12.12 18.16
N GLU A 118 9.86 -12.41 19.38
CA GLU A 118 9.01 -12.39 20.56
C GLU A 118 8.48 -10.99 20.90
N HIS A 119 9.28 -9.95 20.71
CA HIS A 119 8.80 -8.57 20.87
C HIS A 119 7.78 -8.19 19.79
N ILE A 120 8.01 -8.61 18.54
CA ILE A 120 7.10 -8.36 17.41
C ILE A 120 5.78 -9.09 17.64
N TYR A 121 5.85 -10.38 18.00
CA TYR A 121 4.69 -11.19 18.33
C TYR A 121 3.88 -10.58 19.47
N ALA A 122 4.54 -10.25 20.58
CA ALA A 122 3.86 -9.67 21.76
C ALA A 122 3.16 -8.35 21.43
N TYR A 123 3.78 -7.48 20.61
CA TYR A 123 3.17 -6.24 20.14
C TYR A 123 1.89 -6.51 19.33
N PHE A 124 1.96 -7.41 18.35
CA PHE A 124 0.79 -7.71 17.52
C PHE A 124 -0.30 -8.47 18.29
N ALA A 125 0.07 -9.40 19.17
CA ALA A 125 -0.88 -10.11 20.02
C ALA A 125 -1.68 -9.14 20.90
N GLN A 126 -1.02 -8.18 21.56
CA GLN A 126 -1.69 -7.16 22.35
C GLN A 126 -2.56 -6.26 21.49
N THR A 127 -2.06 -5.83 20.33
CA THR A 127 -2.79 -4.96 19.41
C THR A 127 -4.05 -5.64 18.88
N ILE A 128 -3.95 -6.87 18.37
CA ILE A 128 -5.09 -7.60 17.82
C ILE A 128 -6.11 -7.91 18.93
N THR A 129 -5.65 -8.29 20.13
CA THR A 129 -6.54 -8.50 21.28
C THR A 129 -7.34 -7.23 21.61
N ALA A 130 -6.71 -6.05 21.59
CA ALA A 130 -7.38 -4.78 21.84
C ALA A 130 -8.35 -4.35 20.72
N LEU A 131 -8.10 -4.78 19.47
CA LEU A 131 -9.00 -4.57 18.34
C LEU A 131 -10.25 -5.45 18.42
N GLY A 132 -10.14 -6.65 18.98
CA GLY A 132 -11.20 -7.67 19.03
C GLY A 132 -11.15 -8.60 17.80
N ASN A 133 -12.18 -9.46 17.67
CA ASN A 133 -12.19 -10.56 16.70
C ASN A 133 -12.84 -10.21 15.37
N ASP A 134 -13.29 -8.96 15.19
CA ASP A 134 -14.10 -8.58 14.03
C ASP A 134 -13.37 -7.67 13.03
N ILE A 135 -12.16 -7.21 13.37
CA ILE A 135 -11.39 -6.28 12.54
C ILE A 135 -10.30 -7.02 11.77
N PRO A 136 -10.43 -7.20 10.44
CA PRO A 136 -9.38 -7.80 9.65
C PRO A 136 -8.11 -6.95 9.62
N VAL A 137 -6.96 -7.59 9.77
CA VAL A 137 -5.65 -6.95 9.87
C VAL A 137 -4.75 -7.34 8.71
N CYS A 138 -4.18 -6.34 8.05
CA CYS A 138 -3.06 -6.44 7.15
C CYS A 138 -1.77 -6.10 7.91
N TYR A 139 -0.83 -7.03 8.02
CA TYR A 139 0.51 -6.75 8.51
C TYR A 139 1.31 -6.00 7.43
N GLN A 140 1.88 -4.84 7.76
CA GLN A 140 2.79 -4.14 6.85
C GLN A 140 4.25 -4.44 7.22
N ASP A 141 4.92 -5.22 6.39
CA ASP A 141 6.34 -5.59 6.52
C ASP A 141 7.23 -4.60 5.77
N TYR A 142 7.60 -3.51 6.42
CA TYR A 142 8.42 -2.45 5.82
C TYR A 142 9.66 -2.11 6.67
N PRO A 143 10.66 -3.01 6.72
CA PRO A 143 11.85 -2.85 7.55
C PRO A 143 12.68 -1.60 7.25
N GLN A 144 12.70 -1.12 6.01
CA GLN A 144 13.43 0.07 5.60
C GLN A 144 12.95 1.34 6.32
N ALA A 145 11.66 1.38 6.69
CA ALA A 145 11.09 2.50 7.43
C ALA A 145 11.07 2.28 8.94
N THR A 146 10.86 1.06 9.40
CA THR A 146 10.65 0.74 10.83
C THR A 146 11.89 0.23 11.53
N GLY A 147 12.85 -0.34 10.78
CA GLY A 147 13.99 -1.10 11.34
C GLY A 147 13.56 -2.41 12.02
N VAL A 148 12.33 -2.89 11.77
CA VAL A 148 11.77 -4.10 12.36
C VAL A 148 11.70 -5.19 11.30
N HIS A 149 12.38 -6.32 11.53
CA HIS A 149 12.44 -7.46 10.64
C HIS A 149 11.71 -8.64 11.26
N ILE A 150 10.52 -8.94 10.78
CA ILE A 150 9.78 -10.14 11.18
C ILE A 150 10.30 -11.37 10.42
N SER A 151 10.48 -12.49 11.12
CA SER A 151 10.74 -13.77 10.44
C SER A 151 9.45 -14.36 9.87
N PRO A 152 9.55 -15.23 8.83
CA PRO A 152 8.41 -16.01 8.36
C PRO A 152 7.73 -16.82 9.49
N ASP A 153 8.51 -17.41 10.38
CA ASP A 153 7.99 -18.25 11.48
C ASP A 153 7.18 -17.42 12.48
N CYS A 154 7.64 -16.20 12.80
CA CYS A 154 6.90 -15.30 13.68
C CYS A 154 5.59 -14.85 13.02
N PHE A 155 5.62 -14.50 11.72
CA PHE A 155 4.39 -14.14 11.02
C PHE A 155 3.41 -15.33 10.93
N ASN A 156 3.89 -16.53 10.61
CA ASN A 156 3.06 -17.74 10.58
C ASN A 156 2.45 -18.06 11.95
N ARG A 157 3.16 -17.80 13.04
CA ARG A 157 2.61 -17.91 14.40
C ARG A 157 1.46 -16.93 14.63
N LEU A 158 1.58 -15.66 14.18
CA LEU A 158 0.48 -14.69 14.23
C LEU A 158 -0.74 -15.16 13.42
N VAL A 159 -0.52 -15.76 12.25
CA VAL A 159 -1.61 -16.32 11.42
C VAL A 159 -2.32 -17.49 12.10
N ARG A 160 -1.59 -18.35 12.84
CA ARG A 160 -2.20 -19.48 13.57
C ARG A 160 -3.02 -18.99 14.75
N ASP A 161 -2.52 -18.01 15.49
CA ASP A 161 -3.09 -17.58 16.77
C ASP A 161 -4.22 -16.55 16.59
N PHE A 162 -4.31 -15.85 15.43
CA PHE A 162 -5.27 -14.78 15.19
C PHE A 162 -5.96 -14.91 13.83
N ASP A 163 -7.22 -15.28 13.82
CA ASP A 163 -8.01 -15.43 12.59
C ASP A 163 -8.17 -14.11 11.83
N THR A 164 -8.09 -12.99 12.51
CA THR A 164 -8.16 -11.66 11.91
C THR A 164 -6.89 -11.24 11.16
N MET A 165 -5.76 -11.96 11.32
CA MET A 165 -4.56 -11.75 10.51
C MET A 165 -4.76 -12.39 9.12
N VAL A 166 -5.21 -11.59 8.15
CA VAL A 166 -5.68 -12.09 6.85
C VAL A 166 -4.79 -11.69 5.67
N MET A 167 -3.87 -10.73 5.89
CA MET A 167 -3.06 -10.18 4.80
C MET A 167 -1.67 -9.77 5.26
N PHE A 168 -0.70 -9.94 4.36
CA PHE A 168 0.68 -9.50 4.49
C PHE A 168 1.04 -8.55 3.35
N LYS A 169 1.37 -7.31 3.66
CA LYS A 169 1.93 -6.36 2.71
C LYS A 169 3.44 -6.49 2.72
N HIS A 170 4.00 -7.03 1.66
CA HIS A 170 5.42 -7.34 1.52
C HIS A 170 6.20 -6.14 0.98
N GLU A 171 7.07 -5.57 1.81
CA GLU A 171 7.94 -4.44 1.44
C GLU A 171 9.40 -4.63 1.92
N ASP A 172 9.76 -5.82 2.43
CA ASP A 172 11.15 -6.13 2.79
C ASP A 172 12.04 -6.14 1.53
N CYS A 173 13.25 -5.60 1.63
CA CYS A 173 14.20 -5.56 0.54
C CYS A 173 15.64 -5.70 1.11
N PRO A 174 16.33 -6.83 0.79
CA PRO A 174 15.94 -7.93 -0.10
C PRO A 174 14.89 -8.85 0.54
N GLY A 175 13.73 -9.02 -0.08
CA GLY A 175 12.55 -9.70 0.49
C GLY A 175 12.04 -10.92 -0.29
N LEU A 176 12.48 -11.14 -1.53
CA LEU A 176 11.99 -12.22 -2.38
C LEU A 176 12.12 -13.62 -1.73
N GLY A 177 13.20 -13.87 -0.99
CA GLY A 177 13.38 -15.12 -0.24
C GLY A 177 12.40 -15.27 0.93
N LYS A 178 12.00 -14.17 1.58
CA LYS A 178 10.99 -14.18 2.65
C LYS A 178 9.64 -14.61 2.09
N LEU A 179 9.22 -14.01 0.96
CA LEU A 179 7.98 -14.38 0.29
C LEU A 179 7.96 -15.87 -0.08
N SER A 180 9.04 -16.39 -0.69
CA SER A 180 9.14 -17.83 -1.01
C SER A 180 8.98 -18.71 0.23
N ARG A 181 9.61 -18.35 1.37
CA ARG A 181 9.48 -19.12 2.62
C ARG A 181 8.07 -19.07 3.21
N LEU A 182 7.39 -17.90 3.15
CA LEU A 182 6.00 -17.79 3.60
C LEU A 182 5.08 -18.70 2.78
N ARG A 183 5.27 -18.77 1.47
CA ARG A 183 4.48 -19.67 0.59
C ARG A 183 4.81 -21.14 0.78
N GLN A 184 6.10 -21.45 0.95
CA GLN A 184 6.53 -22.82 1.21
C GLN A 184 5.98 -23.36 2.53
N ALA A 185 5.94 -22.54 3.59
CA ALA A 185 5.39 -22.95 4.88
C ALA A 185 3.94 -23.42 4.81
N VAL A 186 3.12 -22.82 3.94
CA VAL A 186 1.72 -23.24 3.73
C VAL A 186 1.64 -24.58 2.97
N ILE A 187 2.64 -24.87 2.12
CA ILE A 187 2.73 -26.17 1.40
C ILE A 187 3.17 -27.26 2.37
N ASP A 188 4.12 -26.96 3.26
CA ASP A 188 4.69 -27.91 4.20
C ASP A 188 3.76 -28.21 5.41
N ASP A 189 2.83 -27.32 5.72
CA ASP A 189 1.90 -27.45 6.85
C ASP A 189 0.47 -27.09 6.40
N GLU A 190 -0.33 -28.12 6.09
CA GLU A 190 -1.73 -27.98 5.66
C GLU A 190 -2.65 -27.33 6.71
N THR A 191 -2.21 -27.26 7.96
CA THR A 191 -2.95 -26.58 9.04
C THR A 191 -2.73 -25.08 9.06
N LEU A 192 -1.69 -24.57 8.39
CA LEU A 192 -1.41 -23.15 8.28
C LEU A 192 -2.30 -22.50 7.22
N ARG A 193 -3.13 -21.53 7.65
CA ARG A 193 -3.97 -20.77 6.72
C ARG A 193 -3.11 -20.00 5.71
N ARG A 194 -3.49 -20.07 4.45
CA ARG A 194 -2.91 -19.24 3.41
C ARG A 194 -3.52 -17.85 3.47
N VAL A 195 -2.74 -16.84 3.83
CA VAL A 195 -3.18 -15.44 3.81
C VAL A 195 -2.81 -14.76 2.50
N SER A 196 -3.50 -13.67 2.17
CA SER A 196 -3.14 -12.83 1.03
C SER A 196 -1.76 -12.20 1.23
N ILE A 197 -0.91 -12.22 0.20
CA ILE A 197 0.37 -11.48 0.19
C ILE A 197 0.34 -10.50 -0.98
N LEU A 198 0.40 -9.20 -0.69
CA LEU A 198 0.43 -8.15 -1.68
C LEU A 198 1.79 -7.43 -1.67
N ALA A 199 2.39 -7.29 -2.86
CA ALA A 199 3.68 -6.65 -3.06
C ALA A 199 3.62 -5.13 -2.84
N GLY A 200 4.61 -4.56 -2.17
CA GLY A 200 4.75 -3.13 -1.94
C GLY A 200 5.86 -2.49 -2.78
N ASN A 201 6.65 -1.61 -2.16
CA ASN A 201 7.84 -0.96 -2.76
C ASN A 201 7.61 -0.37 -4.17
N GLY A 202 6.47 0.29 -4.41
CA GLY A 202 6.14 0.86 -5.71
C GLY A 202 5.94 -0.18 -6.82
N GLY A 203 5.93 -1.47 -6.50
CA GLY A 203 5.92 -2.56 -7.45
C GLY A 203 7.27 -2.80 -8.13
N LEU A 204 8.39 -2.35 -7.54
CA LEU A 204 9.72 -2.44 -8.16
C LEU A 204 10.15 -3.86 -8.53
N TYR A 205 9.66 -4.87 -7.81
CA TYR A 205 9.95 -6.29 -8.03
C TYR A 205 8.67 -7.11 -8.30
N ILE A 206 7.61 -6.47 -8.82
CA ILE A 206 6.30 -7.12 -8.91
C ILE A 206 6.31 -8.39 -9.77
N PRO A 207 7.03 -8.51 -10.91
CA PRO A 207 7.08 -9.75 -11.67
C PRO A 207 7.68 -10.91 -10.84
N GLU A 208 8.77 -10.64 -10.12
CA GLU A 208 9.45 -11.65 -9.30
C GLU A 208 8.64 -12.04 -8.07
N GLU A 209 7.90 -11.09 -7.49
CA GLU A 209 7.02 -11.32 -6.35
C GLU A 209 5.79 -12.14 -6.76
N LEU A 210 5.17 -11.85 -7.91
CA LEU A 210 4.10 -12.66 -8.48
C LEU A 210 4.57 -14.08 -8.80
N ALA A 211 5.78 -14.23 -9.38
CA ALA A 211 6.39 -15.53 -9.65
C ALA A 211 6.60 -16.39 -8.39
N ARG A 212 6.74 -15.75 -7.23
CA ARG A 212 6.88 -16.41 -5.92
C ARG A 212 5.57 -16.56 -5.16
N GLY A 213 4.45 -16.25 -5.82
CA GLY A 213 3.11 -16.45 -5.28
C GLY A 213 2.49 -15.27 -4.53
N ALA A 214 2.95 -14.03 -4.77
CA ALA A 214 2.16 -12.87 -4.38
C ALA A 214 0.80 -12.87 -5.09
N ASP A 215 -0.24 -12.39 -4.40
CA ASP A 215 -1.61 -12.34 -4.92
C ASP A 215 -1.92 -11.05 -5.68
N GLY A 216 -0.97 -10.13 -5.72
CA GLY A 216 -1.10 -8.83 -6.36
C GLY A 216 -0.21 -7.78 -5.73
N ALA A 217 -0.65 -6.53 -5.74
CA ALA A 217 0.10 -5.40 -5.21
C ALA A 217 -0.71 -4.57 -4.22
N MET A 218 -0.07 -4.12 -3.12
CA MET A 218 -0.55 -3.06 -2.25
C MET A 218 0.51 -1.97 -2.21
N THR A 219 0.50 -1.14 -3.23
CA THR A 219 1.55 -0.15 -3.44
C THR A 219 1.00 1.09 -4.11
N GLY A 220 1.76 2.17 -4.11
CA GLY A 220 1.45 3.35 -4.88
C GLY A 220 2.36 3.45 -6.10
N PHE A 221 1.77 3.77 -7.23
CA PHE A 221 2.44 4.17 -8.44
C PHE A 221 1.51 5.10 -9.22
N ALA A 222 2.06 6.11 -9.89
CA ALA A 222 1.24 7.11 -10.57
C ALA A 222 0.54 6.59 -11.84
N TYR A 223 0.84 5.36 -12.26
CA TYR A 223 0.18 4.62 -13.32
C TYR A 223 -0.43 3.32 -12.79
N PRO A 224 -1.52 3.38 -12.00
CA PRO A 224 -2.13 2.18 -11.42
C PRO A 224 -2.58 1.18 -12.48
N GLU A 225 -2.95 1.62 -13.69
CA GLU A 225 -3.29 0.76 -14.83
C GLU A 225 -2.15 -0.18 -15.26
N MET A 226 -0.90 0.24 -15.10
CA MET A 226 0.24 -0.65 -15.35
C MET A 226 0.25 -1.80 -14.34
N LEU A 227 0.13 -1.48 -13.06
CA LEU A 227 0.09 -2.51 -12.01
C LEU A 227 -1.07 -3.48 -12.22
N VAL A 228 -2.27 -2.96 -12.54
CA VAL A 228 -3.46 -3.78 -12.83
C VAL A 228 -3.18 -4.71 -14.00
N SER A 229 -2.66 -4.18 -15.13
CA SER A 229 -2.39 -4.97 -16.32
C SER A 229 -1.33 -6.05 -16.07
N VAL A 230 -0.25 -5.73 -15.35
CA VAL A 230 0.82 -6.69 -15.01
C VAL A 230 0.27 -7.83 -14.14
N VAL A 231 -0.49 -7.50 -13.10
CA VAL A 231 -1.08 -8.51 -12.20
C VAL A 231 -2.11 -9.38 -12.95
N ASP A 232 -2.95 -8.77 -13.78
CA ASP A 232 -3.98 -9.49 -14.54
C ASP A 232 -3.37 -10.40 -15.62
N ASP A 233 -2.39 -9.91 -16.37
CA ASP A 233 -1.71 -10.73 -17.40
C ASP A 233 -0.94 -11.87 -16.74
N TYR A 234 -0.28 -11.63 -15.61
CA TYR A 234 0.37 -12.69 -14.85
C TYR A 234 -0.62 -13.76 -14.40
N ALA A 235 -1.76 -13.36 -13.82
CA ALA A 235 -2.80 -14.28 -13.36
C ALA A 235 -3.43 -15.12 -14.50
N LYS A 236 -3.42 -14.59 -15.73
CA LYS A 236 -3.86 -15.29 -16.96
C LYS A 236 -2.77 -16.19 -17.58
N GLY A 237 -1.57 -16.21 -17.02
CA GLY A 237 -0.43 -16.97 -17.56
C GLY A 237 0.32 -16.27 -18.70
N ASN A 238 0.02 -15.02 -19.00
CA ASN A 238 0.67 -14.21 -20.04
C ASN A 238 1.99 -13.58 -19.52
N LEU A 239 2.91 -14.41 -19.06
CA LEU A 239 4.08 -13.96 -18.27
C LEU A 239 4.97 -12.99 -19.06
N SER A 240 5.30 -13.33 -20.34
CA SER A 240 6.13 -12.45 -21.18
C SER A 240 5.48 -11.09 -21.38
N LYS A 241 4.17 -11.05 -21.64
CA LYS A 241 3.43 -9.80 -21.82
C LYS A 241 3.43 -8.94 -20.56
N ALA A 242 3.26 -9.56 -19.39
CA ALA A 242 3.33 -8.86 -18.11
C ALA A 242 4.73 -8.25 -17.89
N GLN A 243 5.77 -8.99 -18.21
CA GLN A 243 7.17 -8.55 -18.08
C GLN A 243 7.52 -7.45 -19.07
N ASP A 244 7.16 -7.61 -20.35
CA ASP A 244 7.38 -6.60 -21.39
C ASP A 244 6.73 -5.27 -21.03
N LEU A 245 5.48 -5.32 -20.53
CA LEU A 245 4.79 -4.11 -20.05
C LEU A 245 5.51 -3.49 -18.85
N PHE A 246 5.90 -4.29 -17.87
CA PHE A 246 6.64 -3.80 -16.70
C PHE A 246 7.95 -3.13 -17.11
N ASP A 247 8.72 -3.72 -18.03
CA ASP A 247 10.00 -3.19 -18.50
C ASP A 247 9.86 -1.83 -19.19
N ILE A 248 8.74 -1.57 -19.84
CA ILE A 248 8.42 -0.25 -20.42
C ILE A 248 8.34 0.82 -19.31
N TYR A 249 7.70 0.51 -18.19
CA TYR A 249 7.50 1.43 -17.07
C TYR A 249 8.64 1.45 -16.04
N LEU A 250 9.53 0.46 -16.04
CA LEU A 250 10.57 0.31 -15.01
C LEU A 250 11.44 1.57 -14.79
N PRO A 251 11.85 2.33 -15.81
CA PRO A 251 12.58 3.58 -15.59
C PRO A 251 11.82 4.60 -14.73
N LEU A 252 10.50 4.68 -14.89
CA LEU A 252 9.64 5.57 -14.11
C LEU A 252 9.37 5.00 -12.71
N VAL A 253 9.10 3.69 -12.59
CA VAL A 253 8.97 3.00 -11.29
C VAL A 253 10.20 3.26 -10.42
N ARG A 254 11.40 3.05 -10.98
CA ARG A 254 12.67 3.30 -10.30
C ARG A 254 12.80 4.77 -9.86
N TYR A 255 12.42 5.71 -10.73
CA TYR A 255 12.54 7.15 -10.42
C TYR A 255 11.56 7.57 -9.32
N GLU A 256 10.37 6.99 -9.29
CA GLU A 256 9.36 7.21 -8.25
C GLU A 256 9.69 6.53 -6.91
N GLN A 257 10.63 5.58 -6.89
CA GLN A 257 11.02 4.84 -5.68
C GLN A 257 12.24 5.45 -4.95
N GLN A 258 12.64 6.66 -5.27
CA GLN A 258 13.73 7.34 -4.55
C GLN A 258 13.36 7.55 -3.07
N PRO A 259 14.17 7.04 -2.12
CA PRO A 259 13.90 7.19 -0.69
C PRO A 259 13.74 8.66 -0.28
N GLY A 260 12.65 8.97 0.43
CA GLY A 260 12.35 10.32 0.91
C GLY A 260 11.85 11.30 -0.17
N TYR A 261 12.00 10.98 -1.45
CA TYR A 261 11.69 11.88 -2.57
C TYR A 261 10.52 11.40 -3.44
N GLY A 262 10.33 10.11 -3.53
CA GLY A 262 9.39 9.46 -4.44
C GLY A 262 7.94 9.93 -4.31
N LEU A 263 7.50 10.34 -3.12
CA LEU A 263 6.15 10.88 -2.94
C LEU A 263 5.93 12.20 -3.70
N ALA A 264 6.94 13.11 -3.71
CA ALA A 264 6.84 14.36 -4.46
C ALA A 264 6.78 14.09 -5.97
N VAL A 265 7.59 13.13 -6.46
CA VAL A 265 7.57 12.67 -7.86
C VAL A 265 6.19 12.12 -8.21
N ARG A 266 5.65 11.22 -7.39
CA ARG A 266 4.32 10.61 -7.60
C ARG A 266 3.22 11.64 -7.66
N LYS A 267 3.16 12.57 -6.70
CA LYS A 267 2.15 13.63 -6.68
C LYS A 267 2.26 14.52 -7.91
N GLU A 268 3.47 14.84 -8.36
CA GLU A 268 3.66 15.63 -9.58
C GLU A 268 3.19 14.88 -10.83
N ILE A 269 3.44 13.57 -10.94
CA ILE A 269 2.91 12.78 -12.05
C ILE A 269 1.38 12.74 -12.00
N LEU A 270 0.78 12.49 -10.84
CA LEU A 270 -0.67 12.49 -10.67
C LEU A 270 -1.28 13.85 -11.03
N ARG A 271 -0.61 14.96 -10.69
CA ARG A 271 -1.02 16.31 -11.09
C ARG A 271 -0.96 16.49 -12.61
N ARG A 272 0.14 16.08 -13.26
CA ARG A 272 0.27 16.14 -14.74
C ARG A 272 -0.77 15.29 -15.45
N ARG A 273 -1.21 14.20 -14.81
CA ARG A 273 -2.26 13.32 -15.29
C ARG A 273 -3.69 13.80 -14.97
N GLY A 274 -3.83 14.95 -14.32
CA GLY A 274 -5.12 15.54 -13.95
C GLY A 274 -5.83 14.91 -12.75
N ALA A 275 -5.18 13.99 -12.04
CA ALA A 275 -5.74 13.34 -10.85
C ALA A 275 -5.65 14.23 -9.59
N LEU A 276 -4.75 15.21 -9.57
CA LEU A 276 -4.56 16.18 -8.51
C LEU A 276 -4.50 17.60 -9.07
N ALA A 277 -5.04 18.57 -8.33
CA ALA A 277 -4.86 19.99 -8.65
C ALA A 277 -3.46 20.48 -8.25
N HIS A 278 -2.94 20.02 -7.12
CA HIS A 278 -1.64 20.40 -6.56
C HIS A 278 -0.77 19.18 -6.29
N ALA A 279 0.56 19.30 -6.53
CA ALA A 279 1.54 18.27 -6.19
C ALA A 279 2.14 18.43 -4.79
N ALA A 280 1.54 19.28 -3.95
CA ALA A 280 2.08 19.62 -2.65
C ALA A 280 2.23 18.40 -1.74
N THR A 281 3.43 18.22 -1.16
CA THR A 281 3.65 17.36 0.01
C THR A 281 3.49 18.20 1.27
N ARG A 282 2.95 17.62 2.34
CA ARG A 282 2.78 18.33 3.60
C ARG A 282 4.15 18.54 4.28
N ALA A 283 4.37 19.71 4.84
CA ALA A 283 5.59 20.03 5.55
C ALA A 283 5.75 19.22 6.87
N PRO A 284 6.97 18.79 7.23
CA PRO A 284 8.16 18.81 6.40
C PRO A 284 8.06 17.79 5.25
N GLY A 285 8.42 18.18 4.04
CA GLY A 285 8.33 17.32 2.86
C GLY A 285 9.21 17.83 1.72
N PRO A 286 9.63 16.91 0.82
CA PRO A 286 10.47 17.26 -0.31
C PRO A 286 9.70 18.13 -1.32
N LYS A 287 10.45 18.98 -2.05
CA LYS A 287 9.96 19.72 -3.21
C LYS A 287 10.86 19.39 -4.40
N LEU A 288 10.25 19.22 -5.56
CA LEU A 288 10.99 18.99 -6.80
C LEU A 288 11.68 20.29 -7.24
N SER A 289 12.95 20.17 -7.62
CA SER A 289 13.72 21.23 -8.26
C SER A 289 13.35 21.35 -9.75
N LYS A 290 13.85 22.41 -10.41
CA LYS A 290 13.69 22.52 -11.87
C LYS A 290 14.31 21.33 -12.59
N THR A 291 15.47 20.86 -12.17
CA THR A 291 16.14 19.69 -12.75
C THR A 291 15.28 18.43 -12.64
N ASP A 292 14.67 18.20 -11.47
CA ASP A 292 13.77 17.05 -11.28
C ASP A 292 12.56 17.12 -12.21
N HIS A 293 11.99 18.30 -12.42
CA HIS A 293 10.87 18.50 -13.37
C HIS A 293 11.30 18.25 -14.81
N ASP A 294 12.51 18.65 -15.21
CA ASP A 294 13.06 18.44 -16.56
C ASP A 294 13.34 16.93 -16.78
N GLU A 295 14.00 16.26 -15.81
CA GLU A 295 14.24 14.80 -15.86
C GLU A 295 12.94 14.00 -15.91
N LEU A 296 11.97 14.36 -15.08
CA LEU A 296 10.66 13.71 -15.07
C LEU A 296 9.94 13.87 -16.42
N SER A 297 10.04 15.06 -17.05
CA SER A 297 9.47 15.30 -18.37
C SER A 297 10.10 14.41 -19.44
N GLY A 298 11.42 14.22 -19.39
CA GLY A 298 12.13 13.31 -20.29
C GLY A 298 11.71 11.85 -20.10
N LEU A 299 11.53 11.40 -18.84
CA LEU A 299 11.07 10.04 -18.53
C LEU A 299 9.63 9.79 -19.02
N LEU A 300 8.74 10.75 -18.81
CA LEU A 300 7.35 10.64 -19.26
C LEU A 300 7.25 10.61 -20.78
N GLN A 301 8.01 11.46 -21.49
CA GLN A 301 8.05 11.45 -22.95
C GLN A 301 8.55 10.12 -23.50
N ARG A 302 9.64 9.56 -22.91
CA ARG A 302 10.15 8.23 -23.29
C ARG A 302 9.13 7.12 -23.05
N LEU A 303 8.37 7.20 -21.96
CA LEU A 303 7.30 6.24 -21.67
C LEU A 303 6.22 6.30 -22.74
N GLU A 304 5.73 7.52 -23.07
CA GLU A 304 4.71 7.73 -24.11
C GLU A 304 5.16 7.18 -25.46
N ASP A 305 6.42 7.42 -25.83
CA ASP A 305 6.96 6.96 -27.12
C ASP A 305 7.05 5.42 -27.18
N ARG A 306 7.39 4.76 -26.06
CA ARG A 306 7.44 3.29 -25.99
C ARG A 306 6.06 2.62 -25.95
N LEU A 307 5.04 3.31 -25.45
CA LEU A 307 3.66 2.82 -25.45
C LEU A 307 2.95 2.91 -26.82
N LYS A 308 3.53 3.64 -27.77
CA LYS A 308 3.00 3.77 -29.16
C LYS A 308 3.50 2.67 -30.10
N VAL A 309 4.52 1.96 -29.70
CA VAL A 309 5.15 0.87 -30.48
C VAL A 309 4.55 -0.46 -30.08
#